data_8f8ef6af61a09e3523cfa2562dff0b70
#
_entry.id   8f8ef6af61a09e3523cfa2562dff0b70
#
_cell.length_a   1.000
_cell.length_b   1.000
_cell.length_c   1.000
_cell.angle_alpha   90.00
_cell.angle_beta   90.00
_cell.angle_gamma   90.00
#
_symmetry.space_group_name_H-M   'P 1'
#
loop_
_entity.id
_entity.type
_entity.pdbx_description
1 polymer ?
#
loop_
_entity_poly.entity_id
_entity_poly.type
_entity_poly.pdbx_seq_one_letter_code
_entity_poly.pdbx_strand_id
1 'polypeptide(L)'
;MANRDFNQWLSTMKDSIATWTYYTDFEKVYENVQKVKVELNILNSLIGSKNIEEEFQSIVKEYPKVLVVVPILLAKREAEIKVQDADGSYVFNFVNMNYSVEQYTLFMRNSGLFDLLQNHLINNLVDYVLGVEVGMDTNGRKNRTGHVMEDLVESYLIKAGLIKGKTYFKEMYASDVEKKFGLDLSKLSNDGKAEKRFDFVFVGALGTVFACECNFYSGGGSKLNETARSYKTLTEESKDITGFQFVWFTDGIGWNSAKHNLEETFDVLNNLYNLQDLENGSIETLVDSAKYIKHLVE
;
A
#
# COMPACT_ATOMS: atom_id res chain seq x y z
N MET A 1 7.82 31.08 -17.69
CA MET A 1 7.60 30.59 -16.30
C MET A 1 8.68 31.20 -15.42
N ALA A 2 8.36 31.65 -14.20
CA ALA A 2 9.35 32.07 -13.25
C ALA A 2 10.33 30.93 -13.00
N ASN A 3 11.62 31.21 -13.01
CA ASN A 3 12.66 30.21 -12.77
C ASN A 3 12.50 29.74 -11.31
N ARG A 4 11.95 28.53 -11.09
CA ARG A 4 11.74 27.95 -9.75
C ARG A 4 13.11 27.62 -9.17
N ASP A 5 13.39 28.07 -7.95
CA ASP A 5 14.63 27.70 -7.24
C ASP A 5 14.48 26.30 -6.63
N PHE A 6 15.29 25.38 -7.11
CA PHE A 6 15.27 23.99 -6.65
C PHE A 6 15.56 23.84 -5.15
N ASN A 7 16.53 24.58 -4.62
CA ASN A 7 16.90 24.48 -3.22
C ASN A 7 15.80 25.02 -2.31
N GLN A 8 15.17 26.13 -2.70
CA GLN A 8 14.03 26.68 -2.00
C GLN A 8 12.85 25.68 -2.03
N TRP A 9 12.55 25.10 -3.21
CA TRP A 9 11.51 24.11 -3.37
C TRP A 9 11.77 22.85 -2.53
N LEU A 10 12.99 22.30 -2.56
CA LEU A 10 13.40 21.14 -1.77
C LEU A 10 13.27 21.41 -0.26
N SER A 11 13.55 22.64 0.18
CA SER A 11 13.45 23.01 1.60
C SER A 11 12.03 23.02 2.16
N THR A 12 11.00 23.01 1.31
CA THR A 12 9.58 22.97 1.72
C THR A 12 9.03 21.55 1.86
N MET A 13 9.84 20.53 1.60
CA MET A 13 9.40 19.14 1.73
C MET A 13 9.10 18.76 3.18
N LYS A 14 8.05 17.97 3.38
CA LYS A 14 7.52 17.60 4.69
C LYS A 14 8.29 16.41 5.29
N ASP A 15 8.45 16.40 6.60
CA ASP A 15 9.03 15.28 7.34
C ASP A 15 8.12 14.06 7.32
N SER A 16 6.81 14.29 7.36
CA SER A 16 5.80 13.24 7.46
C SER A 16 4.46 13.70 6.90
N ILE A 17 3.72 12.74 6.33
CA ILE A 17 2.30 12.86 5.98
C ILE A 17 1.44 11.89 6.80
N ALA A 18 1.97 11.41 7.91
CA ALA A 18 1.30 10.45 8.78
C ALA A 18 0.00 11.02 9.34
N THR A 19 -1.12 10.32 9.16
CA THR A 19 -2.39 10.59 9.81
C THR A 19 -2.43 9.93 11.20
N TRP A 20 -3.50 10.17 11.98
CA TRP A 20 -3.68 9.56 13.30
C TRP A 20 -3.69 8.03 13.29
N THR A 21 -4.19 7.41 12.22
CA THR A 21 -4.27 5.96 12.04
C THR A 21 -3.08 5.38 11.26
N TYR A 22 -2.12 6.21 10.88
CA TYR A 22 -0.97 5.80 10.07
C TYR A 22 -0.12 4.72 10.74
N TYR A 23 0.14 4.86 12.05
CA TYR A 23 1.03 3.95 12.78
C TYR A 23 0.36 2.62 13.09
N THR A 24 -0.89 2.65 13.53
CA THR A 24 -1.70 1.46 13.82
C THR A 24 -3.18 1.84 13.68
N ASP A 25 -3.90 1.06 12.89
CA ASP A 25 -5.35 1.14 12.79
C ASP A 25 -5.97 0.23 13.86
N PHE A 26 -6.17 0.77 15.05
CA PHE A 26 -6.70 0.02 16.18
C PHE A 26 -8.14 -0.48 15.96
N GLU A 27 -8.96 0.26 15.21
CA GLU A 27 -10.33 -0.17 14.90
C GLU A 27 -10.30 -1.49 14.10
N LYS A 28 -9.52 -1.53 13.04
CA LYS A 28 -9.28 -2.74 12.24
C LYS A 28 -8.66 -3.87 13.06
N VAL A 29 -7.70 -3.56 13.94
CA VAL A 29 -7.07 -4.55 14.81
C VAL A 29 -8.12 -5.17 15.73
N TYR A 30 -8.96 -4.36 16.38
CA TYR A 30 -10.03 -4.85 17.26
C TYR A 30 -11.05 -5.69 16.50
N GLU A 31 -11.48 -5.27 15.32
CA GLU A 31 -12.38 -6.06 14.47
C GLU A 31 -11.82 -7.44 14.14
N ASN A 32 -10.53 -7.52 13.78
CA ASN A 32 -9.87 -8.78 13.46
C ASN A 32 -9.84 -9.72 14.67
N VAL A 33 -9.48 -9.21 15.85
CA VAL A 33 -9.47 -10.01 17.09
C VAL A 33 -10.88 -10.48 17.45
N GLN A 34 -11.90 -9.62 17.31
CA GLN A 34 -13.30 -9.99 17.63
C GLN A 34 -13.82 -11.15 16.78
N LYS A 35 -13.40 -11.27 15.51
CA LYS A 35 -13.81 -12.35 14.60
C LYS A 35 -13.41 -13.74 15.09
N VAL A 36 -12.33 -13.83 15.87
CA VAL A 36 -11.72 -15.11 16.32
C VAL A 36 -11.69 -15.26 17.84
N LYS A 37 -12.29 -14.33 18.56
CA LYS A 37 -12.23 -14.26 20.03
C LYS A 37 -12.78 -15.50 20.71
N VAL A 38 -13.84 -16.12 20.16
CA VAL A 38 -14.47 -17.32 20.75
C VAL A 38 -13.50 -18.50 20.70
N GLU A 39 -12.91 -18.75 19.54
CA GLU A 39 -11.97 -19.83 19.30
C GLU A 39 -10.68 -19.65 20.14
N LEU A 40 -10.20 -18.41 20.27
CA LEU A 40 -9.07 -18.08 21.15
C LEU A 40 -9.39 -18.38 22.62
N ASN A 41 -10.59 -18.04 23.09
CA ASN A 41 -11.02 -18.33 24.47
C ASN A 41 -11.15 -19.81 24.74
N ILE A 42 -11.55 -20.63 23.77
CA ILE A 42 -11.57 -22.09 23.91
C ILE A 42 -10.13 -22.61 24.09
N LEU A 43 -9.18 -22.15 23.25
CA LEU A 43 -7.77 -22.57 23.34
C LEU A 43 -7.05 -22.00 24.56
N ASN A 44 -7.57 -20.97 25.24
CA ASN A 44 -7.02 -20.48 26.50
C ASN A 44 -6.97 -21.57 27.58
N SER A 45 -7.85 -22.58 27.52
CA SER A 45 -7.83 -23.73 28.44
C SER A 45 -6.54 -24.55 28.39
N LEU A 46 -5.79 -24.44 27.29
CA LEU A 46 -4.52 -25.14 27.12
C LEU A 46 -3.33 -24.43 27.82
N ILE A 47 -3.53 -23.19 28.26
CA ILE A 47 -2.43 -22.43 28.91
C ILE A 47 -2.06 -23.11 30.24
N GLY A 48 -0.79 -23.50 30.33
CA GLY A 48 -0.25 -24.20 31.50
C GLY A 48 -0.68 -25.66 31.66
N SER A 49 -1.37 -26.25 30.66
CA SER A 49 -1.74 -27.66 30.70
C SER A 49 -0.50 -28.57 30.71
N LYS A 50 -0.57 -29.62 31.56
CA LYS A 50 0.47 -30.66 31.63
C LYS A 50 0.26 -31.73 30.56
N ASN A 51 -0.98 -31.92 30.08
CA ASN A 51 -1.38 -32.92 29.09
C ASN A 51 -1.87 -32.19 27.81
N ILE A 52 -1.13 -31.19 27.37
CA ILE A 52 -1.58 -30.25 26.34
C ILE A 52 -2.00 -30.92 25.03
N GLU A 53 -1.34 -32.01 24.65
CA GLU A 53 -1.62 -32.68 23.38
C GLU A 53 -2.96 -33.45 23.42
N GLU A 54 -3.20 -34.20 24.49
CA GLU A 54 -4.47 -34.90 24.66
C GLU A 54 -5.64 -33.91 24.79
N GLU A 55 -5.45 -32.84 25.54
CA GLU A 55 -6.46 -31.80 25.69
C GLU A 55 -6.72 -31.07 24.37
N PHE A 56 -5.67 -30.71 23.60
CA PHE A 56 -5.81 -30.14 22.26
C PHE A 56 -6.59 -31.10 21.34
N GLN A 57 -6.24 -32.40 21.30
CA GLN A 57 -6.94 -33.36 20.47
C GLN A 57 -8.42 -33.47 20.85
N SER A 58 -8.73 -33.42 22.14
CA SER A 58 -10.11 -33.44 22.62
C SER A 58 -10.88 -32.21 22.18
N ILE A 59 -10.28 -31.04 22.31
CA ILE A 59 -10.85 -29.74 21.85
C ILE A 59 -11.12 -29.79 20.33
N VAL A 60 -10.14 -30.20 19.53
CA VAL A 60 -10.29 -30.22 18.06
C VAL A 60 -11.39 -31.23 17.63
N LYS A 61 -11.50 -32.35 18.30
CA LYS A 61 -12.57 -33.33 18.01
C LYS A 61 -13.96 -32.79 18.33
N GLU A 62 -14.11 -32.04 19.41
CA GLU A 62 -15.39 -31.46 19.84
C GLU A 62 -15.70 -30.14 19.13
N TYR A 63 -14.68 -29.30 18.93
CA TYR A 63 -14.78 -27.95 18.34
C TYR A 63 -13.75 -27.74 17.24
N PRO A 64 -13.82 -28.43 16.09
CA PRO A 64 -12.79 -28.35 15.04
C PRO A 64 -12.55 -26.92 14.50
N LYS A 65 -13.53 -26.06 14.66
CA LYS A 65 -13.43 -24.64 14.27
C LYS A 65 -12.33 -23.89 15.01
N VAL A 66 -11.82 -24.39 16.16
CA VAL A 66 -10.70 -23.75 16.87
C VAL A 66 -9.42 -23.69 16.03
N LEU A 67 -9.28 -24.55 15.03
CA LEU A 67 -8.13 -24.55 14.14
C LEU A 67 -7.98 -23.26 13.36
N VAL A 68 -9.06 -22.52 13.12
CA VAL A 68 -9.00 -21.27 12.31
C VAL A 68 -8.10 -20.20 12.93
N VAL A 69 -7.83 -20.28 14.24
CA VAL A 69 -6.95 -19.30 14.91
C VAL A 69 -5.49 -19.72 14.93
N VAL A 70 -5.14 -20.95 14.57
CA VAL A 70 -3.75 -21.41 14.58
C VAL A 70 -2.84 -20.56 13.68
N PRO A 71 -3.23 -20.21 12.44
CA PRO A 71 -2.40 -19.34 11.60
C PRO A 71 -2.09 -17.99 12.24
N ILE A 72 -3.06 -17.33 12.89
CA ILE A 72 -2.81 -16.01 13.48
C ILE A 72 -1.87 -16.09 14.70
N LEU A 73 -1.82 -17.21 15.40
CA LEU A 73 -0.84 -17.43 16.46
C LEU A 73 0.61 -17.42 15.91
N LEU A 74 0.78 -17.68 14.62
CA LEU A 74 2.04 -17.63 13.88
C LEU A 74 2.18 -16.34 13.04
N ALA A 75 1.39 -15.32 13.33
CA ALA A 75 1.32 -14.08 12.56
C ALA A 75 1.03 -14.29 11.06
N LYS A 76 0.15 -15.24 10.73
CA LYS A 76 -0.33 -15.54 9.39
C LYS A 76 -1.84 -15.32 9.31
N ARG A 77 -2.32 -14.81 8.17
CA ARG A 77 -3.76 -14.62 7.89
C ARG A 77 -4.31 -15.62 6.88
N GLU A 78 -3.43 -16.29 6.18
CA GLU A 78 -3.80 -17.31 5.21
C GLU A 78 -4.40 -18.52 5.93
N ALA A 79 -5.47 -19.10 5.38
CA ALA A 79 -6.10 -20.31 5.89
C ALA A 79 -5.21 -21.55 5.72
N GLU A 80 -4.21 -21.48 4.86
CA GLU A 80 -3.30 -22.57 4.56
C GLU A 80 -1.87 -22.23 4.95
N ILE A 81 -1.18 -23.20 5.59
CA ILE A 81 0.25 -23.11 5.88
C ILE A 81 0.97 -24.27 5.21
N LYS A 82 1.99 -23.93 4.44
CA LYS A 82 2.89 -24.90 3.80
C LYS A 82 4.09 -25.16 4.69
N VAL A 83 4.37 -26.42 4.93
CA VAL A 83 5.52 -26.88 5.71
C VAL A 83 6.34 -27.83 4.85
N GLN A 84 7.66 -27.67 4.90
CA GLN A 84 8.61 -28.61 4.29
C GLN A 84 9.52 -29.13 5.40
N ASP A 85 9.64 -30.45 5.52
CA ASP A 85 10.61 -31.12 6.38
C ASP A 85 11.38 -32.20 5.61
N ALA A 86 12.11 -33.04 6.34
CA ALA A 86 12.89 -34.12 5.73
C ALA A 86 12.03 -35.22 5.11
N ASP A 87 10.78 -35.37 5.57
CA ASP A 87 9.85 -36.42 5.15
C ASP A 87 8.96 -35.97 3.99
N GLY A 88 8.91 -34.65 3.69
CA GLY A 88 8.14 -34.14 2.56
C GLY A 88 7.53 -32.76 2.76
N SER A 89 6.59 -32.44 1.85
CA SER A 89 5.86 -31.17 1.84
C SER A 89 4.41 -31.41 2.30
N TYR A 90 3.94 -30.57 3.18
CA TYR A 90 2.60 -30.59 3.73
C TYR A 90 1.88 -29.25 3.49
N VAL A 91 0.57 -29.29 3.22
CA VAL A 91 -0.26 -28.10 3.12
C VAL A 91 -1.41 -28.25 4.10
N PHE A 92 -1.26 -27.67 5.28
CA PHE A 92 -2.30 -27.70 6.32
C PHE A 92 -3.37 -26.64 6.03
N ASN A 93 -4.64 -27.06 5.96
CA ASN A 93 -5.78 -26.14 5.86
C ASN A 93 -6.48 -26.04 7.22
N PHE A 94 -6.53 -24.83 7.78
CA PHE A 94 -7.04 -24.56 9.12
C PHE A 94 -8.53 -24.14 9.14
N VAL A 95 -9.17 -24.04 7.98
CA VAL A 95 -10.62 -23.81 7.86
C VAL A 95 -11.33 -25.12 7.54
N ASN A 96 -10.80 -25.86 6.58
CA ASN A 96 -11.32 -27.16 6.18
C ASN A 96 -10.25 -28.21 6.47
N MET A 97 -10.36 -28.88 7.62
CA MET A 97 -9.39 -29.85 8.08
C MET A 97 -9.14 -30.94 7.03
N ASN A 98 -7.90 -31.06 6.56
CA ASN A 98 -7.48 -31.94 5.47
C ASN A 98 -6.49 -33.03 5.92
N TYR A 99 -6.13 -33.05 7.17
CA TYR A 99 -5.28 -34.04 7.83
C TYR A 99 -5.95 -34.55 9.11
N SER A 100 -5.41 -35.60 9.73
CA SER A 100 -5.90 -36.12 11.00
C SER A 100 -5.58 -35.16 12.17
N VAL A 101 -6.29 -35.33 13.28
CA VAL A 101 -6.06 -34.53 14.51
C VAL A 101 -4.63 -34.71 15.01
N GLU A 102 -4.06 -35.90 14.89
CA GLU A 102 -2.69 -36.23 15.27
C GLU A 102 -1.67 -35.42 14.44
N GLN A 103 -1.95 -35.21 13.13
CA GLN A 103 -1.09 -34.39 12.27
C GLN A 103 -1.17 -32.89 12.62
N TYR A 104 -2.35 -32.39 12.99
CA TYR A 104 -2.47 -31.01 13.52
C TYR A 104 -1.80 -30.89 14.90
N THR A 105 -1.82 -31.95 15.74
CA THR A 105 -1.08 -32.00 17.00
C THR A 105 0.44 -31.93 16.75
N LEU A 106 0.92 -32.67 15.75
CA LEU A 106 2.32 -32.61 15.33
C LEU A 106 2.69 -31.20 14.80
N PHE A 107 1.79 -30.56 14.05
CA PHE A 107 1.99 -29.18 13.61
C PHE A 107 2.13 -28.23 14.80
N MET A 108 1.25 -28.28 15.78
CA MET A 108 1.30 -27.44 16.99
C MET A 108 2.60 -27.63 17.78
N ARG A 109 3.06 -28.88 17.90
CA ARG A 109 4.32 -29.24 18.57
C ARG A 109 5.52 -28.67 17.81
N ASN A 110 5.65 -28.98 16.51
CA ASN A 110 6.80 -28.64 15.71
C ASN A 110 6.90 -27.14 15.41
N SER A 111 5.78 -26.42 15.41
CA SER A 111 5.76 -24.95 15.29
C SER A 111 6.11 -24.22 16.59
N GLY A 112 6.25 -24.93 17.71
CA GLY A 112 6.54 -24.33 19.03
C GLY A 112 5.30 -23.74 19.74
N LEU A 113 4.10 -23.91 19.17
CA LEU A 113 2.88 -23.33 19.76
C LEU A 113 2.52 -24.01 21.10
N PHE A 114 2.80 -25.32 21.27
CA PHE A 114 2.59 -25.96 22.55
C PHE A 114 3.56 -25.41 23.61
N ASP A 115 4.80 -25.16 23.28
CA ASP A 115 5.77 -24.57 24.22
C ASP A 115 5.34 -23.17 24.66
N LEU A 116 4.82 -22.36 23.73
CA LEU A 116 4.27 -21.04 24.02
C LEU A 116 3.13 -21.09 25.05
N LEU A 117 2.25 -22.08 24.93
CA LEU A 117 1.07 -22.24 25.80
C LEU A 117 1.43 -22.91 27.13
N GLN A 118 2.19 -24.01 27.09
CA GLN A 118 2.46 -24.87 28.23
C GLN A 118 3.38 -24.20 29.27
N ASN A 119 4.36 -23.45 28.80
CA ASN A 119 5.36 -22.81 29.66
C ASN A 119 4.93 -21.45 30.22
N HIS A 120 3.65 -21.10 30.16
CA HIS A 120 3.11 -19.82 30.63
C HIS A 120 3.86 -18.57 30.07
N LEU A 121 4.38 -18.67 28.85
CA LEU A 121 4.99 -17.53 28.17
C LEU A 121 3.95 -16.45 27.84
N ILE A 122 2.68 -16.85 27.79
CA ILE A 122 1.51 -15.99 27.65
C ILE A 122 0.45 -16.38 28.68
N ASN A 123 -0.42 -15.43 29.03
CA ASN A 123 -1.51 -15.66 29.99
C ASN A 123 -2.90 -15.61 29.33
N ASN A 124 -3.01 -15.06 28.11
CA ASN A 124 -4.27 -14.94 27.38
C ASN A 124 -3.99 -14.85 25.89
N LEU A 125 -4.62 -15.72 25.10
CA LEU A 125 -4.47 -15.74 23.64
C LEU A 125 -5.14 -14.55 22.95
N VAL A 126 -6.18 -13.96 23.54
CA VAL A 126 -6.83 -12.76 22.97
C VAL A 126 -5.85 -11.57 23.04
N ASP A 127 -5.17 -11.39 24.18
CA ASP A 127 -4.18 -10.33 24.35
C ASP A 127 -2.93 -10.58 23.48
N TYR A 128 -2.50 -11.83 23.38
CA TYR A 128 -1.41 -12.24 22.50
C TYR A 128 -1.73 -11.90 21.03
N VAL A 129 -2.90 -12.30 20.53
CA VAL A 129 -3.34 -12.06 19.16
C VAL A 129 -3.56 -10.55 18.92
N LEU A 130 -4.02 -9.80 19.91
CA LEU A 130 -4.07 -8.33 19.83
C LEU A 130 -2.69 -7.75 19.53
N GLY A 131 -1.66 -8.19 20.25
CA GLY A 131 -0.27 -7.78 20.01
C GLY A 131 0.24 -8.21 18.63
N VAL A 132 -0.09 -9.43 18.19
CA VAL A 132 0.25 -9.93 16.85
C VAL A 132 -0.40 -9.07 15.77
N GLU A 133 -1.69 -8.77 15.87
CA GLU A 133 -2.42 -7.94 14.91
C GLU A 133 -1.85 -6.50 14.86
N VAL A 134 -1.50 -5.90 15.99
CA VAL A 134 -0.80 -4.61 16.05
C VAL A 134 0.53 -4.68 15.29
N GLY A 135 1.33 -5.74 15.51
CA GLY A 135 2.60 -5.95 14.82
C GLY A 135 2.43 -6.11 13.30
N MET A 136 1.44 -6.90 12.88
CA MET A 136 1.14 -7.11 11.46
C MET A 136 0.62 -5.82 10.79
N ASP A 137 -0.21 -5.07 11.48
CA ASP A 137 -0.73 -3.80 10.99
C ASP A 137 0.38 -2.74 10.88
N THR A 138 1.27 -2.70 11.85
CA THR A 138 2.47 -1.85 11.85
C THR A 138 3.39 -2.15 10.66
N ASN A 139 3.58 -3.43 10.29
CA ASN A 139 4.37 -3.81 9.12
C ASN A 139 3.74 -3.34 7.79
N GLY A 140 2.42 -3.13 7.75
CA GLY A 140 1.69 -2.58 6.62
C GLY A 140 1.95 -1.08 6.34
N ARG A 141 2.66 -0.36 7.24
CA ARG A 141 2.94 1.09 7.08
C ARG A 141 3.62 1.47 5.77
N LYS A 142 4.54 0.64 5.27
CA LYS A 142 5.26 0.91 4.02
C LYS A 142 4.30 1.08 2.83
N ASN A 143 3.22 0.30 2.81
CA ASN A 143 2.21 0.40 1.75
C ASN A 143 1.27 1.59 1.99
N ARG A 144 1.00 1.96 3.26
CA ARG A 144 0.14 3.12 3.59
C ARG A 144 0.75 4.44 3.18
N THR A 145 2.08 4.61 3.23
CA THR A 145 2.74 5.87 2.85
C THR A 145 2.41 6.26 1.41
N GLY A 146 2.40 5.30 0.47
CA GLY A 146 2.00 5.54 -0.92
C GLY A 146 0.53 5.98 -1.00
N HIS A 147 -0.37 5.24 -0.37
CA HIS A 147 -1.80 5.56 -0.37
C HIS A 147 -2.13 6.88 0.31
N VAL A 148 -1.43 7.24 1.41
CA VAL A 148 -1.65 8.55 2.07
C VAL A 148 -1.29 9.70 1.12
N MET A 149 -0.19 9.59 0.35
CA MET A 149 0.16 10.62 -0.64
C MET A 149 -0.87 10.70 -1.76
N GLU A 150 -1.33 9.56 -2.27
CA GLU A 150 -2.41 9.51 -3.26
C GLU A 150 -3.70 10.14 -2.71
N ASP A 151 -4.11 9.80 -1.47
CA ASP A 151 -5.32 10.35 -0.84
C ASP A 151 -5.24 11.87 -0.66
N LEU A 152 -4.05 12.39 -0.31
CA LEU A 152 -3.81 13.83 -0.24
C LEU A 152 -3.96 14.47 -1.62
N VAL A 153 -3.31 13.94 -2.64
CA VAL A 153 -3.44 14.44 -4.03
C VAL A 153 -4.89 14.36 -4.49
N GLU A 154 -5.60 13.24 -4.23
CA GLU A 154 -7.03 13.10 -4.56
C GLU A 154 -7.87 14.20 -3.92
N SER A 155 -7.59 14.56 -2.65
CA SER A 155 -8.29 15.63 -1.95
C SER A 155 -8.13 16.99 -2.65
N TYR A 156 -6.95 17.28 -3.19
CA TYR A 156 -6.70 18.50 -3.96
C TYR A 156 -7.35 18.46 -5.35
N LEU A 157 -7.40 17.30 -6.02
CA LEU A 157 -8.16 17.14 -7.28
C LEU A 157 -9.65 17.43 -7.08
N ILE A 158 -10.24 16.90 -5.99
CA ILE A 158 -11.65 17.15 -5.63
C ILE A 158 -11.86 18.62 -5.29
N LYS A 159 -10.96 19.24 -4.51
CA LYS A 159 -11.01 20.66 -4.14
C LYS A 159 -10.95 21.57 -5.38
N ALA A 160 -10.17 21.19 -6.39
CA ALA A 160 -10.11 21.87 -7.67
C ALA A 160 -11.36 21.66 -8.55
N GLY A 161 -12.37 20.92 -8.05
CA GLY A 161 -13.65 20.71 -8.72
C GLY A 161 -13.69 19.52 -9.68
N LEU A 162 -12.67 18.67 -9.67
CA LEU A 162 -12.66 17.46 -10.49
C LEU A 162 -13.57 16.37 -9.90
N ILE A 163 -14.18 15.56 -10.77
CA ILE A 163 -15.16 14.54 -10.40
C ILE A 163 -14.62 13.15 -10.78
N LYS A 164 -14.53 12.25 -9.77
CA LYS A 164 -14.07 10.87 -9.97
C LYS A 164 -14.90 10.13 -11.02
N GLY A 165 -14.22 9.44 -11.92
CA GLY A 165 -14.84 8.68 -13.01
C GLY A 165 -15.38 9.55 -14.15
N LYS A 166 -15.31 10.89 -14.04
CA LYS A 166 -15.73 11.84 -15.11
C LYS A 166 -14.56 12.68 -15.59
N THR A 167 -13.95 13.47 -14.72
CA THR A 167 -12.87 14.40 -15.06
C THR A 167 -11.52 14.00 -14.47
N TYR A 168 -11.51 13.08 -13.49
CA TYR A 168 -10.30 12.36 -13.08
C TYR A 168 -10.57 10.87 -12.83
N PHE A 169 -9.54 10.06 -12.95
CA PHE A 169 -9.55 8.60 -12.85
C PHE A 169 -8.34 8.15 -12.02
N LYS A 170 -8.49 7.07 -11.24
CA LYS A 170 -7.40 6.44 -10.47
C LYS A 170 -6.92 5.18 -11.19
N GLU A 171 -5.64 4.89 -11.05
CA GLU A 171 -5.03 3.61 -11.45
C GLU A 171 -5.31 3.21 -12.91
N MET A 172 -5.19 4.16 -13.84
CA MET A 172 -5.39 3.91 -15.26
C MET A 172 -4.13 3.36 -15.95
N TYR A 173 -4.30 2.31 -16.72
CA TYR A 173 -3.26 1.84 -17.63
C TYR A 173 -3.10 2.75 -18.86
N ALA A 174 -1.90 2.79 -19.42
CA ALA A 174 -1.61 3.61 -20.60
C ALA A 174 -2.55 3.28 -21.77
N SER A 175 -2.85 2.00 -22.02
CA SER A 175 -3.80 1.55 -23.04
C SER A 175 -5.24 2.05 -22.79
N ASP A 176 -5.66 2.17 -21.53
CA ASP A 176 -6.96 2.74 -21.19
C ASP A 176 -6.99 4.26 -21.45
N VAL A 177 -5.87 4.94 -21.18
CA VAL A 177 -5.71 6.37 -21.48
C VAL A 177 -5.76 6.60 -22.99
N GLU A 178 -5.02 5.82 -23.78
CA GLU A 178 -5.04 5.87 -25.25
C GLU A 178 -6.47 5.72 -25.80
N LYS A 179 -7.12 4.65 -25.37
CA LYS A 179 -8.49 4.32 -25.82
C LYS A 179 -9.51 5.38 -25.43
N LYS A 180 -9.41 5.93 -24.22
CA LYS A 180 -10.39 6.87 -23.69
C LYS A 180 -10.24 8.27 -24.29
N PHE A 181 -9.00 8.72 -24.51
CA PHE A 181 -8.71 10.11 -24.90
C PHE A 181 -8.20 10.24 -26.34
N GLY A 182 -8.04 9.13 -27.06
CA GLY A 182 -7.59 9.14 -28.46
C GLY A 182 -6.12 9.56 -28.60
N LEU A 183 -5.28 9.23 -27.61
CA LEU A 183 -3.85 9.54 -27.59
C LEU A 183 -3.02 8.35 -28.10
N ASP A 184 -1.82 8.61 -28.60
CA ASP A 184 -0.80 7.59 -28.89
C ASP A 184 0.28 7.69 -27.83
N LEU A 185 0.29 6.74 -26.88
CA LEU A 185 1.27 6.62 -25.81
C LEU A 185 2.32 5.52 -26.08
N SER A 186 2.38 5.01 -27.30
CA SER A 186 3.33 3.93 -27.70
C SER A 186 4.79 4.29 -27.50
N LYS A 187 5.10 5.60 -27.44
CA LYS A 187 6.44 6.11 -27.14
C LYS A 187 6.84 6.00 -25.67
N LEU A 188 5.88 5.83 -24.76
CA LEU A 188 6.19 5.69 -23.34
C LEU A 188 6.76 4.32 -23.09
N SER A 189 8.09 4.27 -22.89
CA SER A 189 8.77 3.02 -22.60
C SER A 189 8.45 2.56 -21.17
N ASN A 190 8.34 1.26 -21.05
CA ASN A 190 8.12 0.62 -19.77
C ASN A 190 9.21 -0.42 -19.53
N ASP A 191 10.41 -0.18 -20.05
CA ASP A 191 11.53 -1.13 -20.08
C ASP A 191 11.14 -2.53 -20.59
N GLY A 192 10.06 -2.62 -21.38
CA GLY A 192 9.53 -3.86 -21.95
C GLY A 192 8.95 -4.86 -20.94
N LYS A 193 8.69 -4.46 -19.69
CA LYS A 193 8.36 -5.40 -18.60
C LYS A 193 6.89 -5.47 -18.21
N ALA A 194 6.17 -4.38 -18.23
CA ALA A 194 4.76 -4.33 -17.90
C ALA A 194 4.14 -3.05 -18.44
N GLU A 195 2.85 -3.05 -18.68
CA GLU A 195 2.15 -1.86 -19.10
C GLU A 195 2.20 -0.77 -18.01
N LYS A 196 2.48 0.47 -18.39
CA LYS A 196 2.53 1.60 -17.45
C LYS A 196 1.13 1.87 -16.89
N ARG A 197 1.01 1.90 -15.57
CA ARG A 197 -0.17 2.31 -14.84
C ARG A 197 0.12 3.62 -14.13
N PHE A 198 -0.76 4.60 -14.28
CA PHE A 198 -0.67 5.90 -13.62
C PHE A 198 -1.57 5.94 -12.39
N ASP A 199 -1.11 6.56 -11.30
CA ASP A 199 -1.90 6.70 -10.06
C ASP A 199 -3.15 7.54 -10.31
N PHE A 200 -3.03 8.64 -11.06
CA PHE A 200 -4.16 9.45 -11.50
C PHE A 200 -4.03 9.86 -12.95
N VAL A 201 -5.19 10.02 -13.60
CA VAL A 201 -5.31 10.69 -14.89
C VAL A 201 -6.43 11.70 -14.80
N PHE A 202 -6.21 12.95 -15.20
CA PHE A 202 -7.25 13.98 -15.24
C PHE A 202 -7.17 14.82 -16.51
N VAL A 203 -8.29 15.42 -16.86
CA VAL A 203 -8.37 16.33 -17.99
C VAL A 203 -8.30 17.76 -17.48
N GLY A 204 -7.30 18.48 -17.95
CA GLY A 204 -7.09 19.88 -17.63
C GLY A 204 -7.52 20.80 -18.75
N ALA A 205 -6.89 21.96 -18.75
CA ALA A 205 -7.13 23.00 -19.72
C ALA A 205 -7.05 22.55 -21.18
N LEU A 206 -7.92 23.07 -21.98
CA LEU A 206 -7.92 22.86 -23.44
C LEU A 206 -7.98 21.37 -23.85
N GLY A 207 -8.43 20.47 -22.96
CA GLY A 207 -8.49 19.04 -23.23
C GLY A 207 -7.16 18.32 -23.03
N THR A 208 -6.16 18.95 -22.44
CA THR A 208 -4.88 18.29 -22.10
C THR A 208 -5.10 17.20 -21.07
N VAL A 209 -4.63 16.00 -21.36
CA VAL A 209 -4.66 14.85 -20.46
C VAL A 209 -3.38 14.87 -19.61
N PHE A 210 -3.55 14.95 -18.29
CA PHE A 210 -2.48 14.86 -17.32
C PHE A 210 -2.46 13.47 -16.72
N ALA A 211 -1.33 12.76 -16.85
CA ALA A 211 -1.11 11.47 -16.21
C ALA A 211 -0.10 11.63 -15.07
N CYS A 212 -0.48 11.17 -13.88
CA CYS A 212 0.19 11.53 -12.64
C CYS A 212 0.74 10.32 -11.90
N GLU A 213 1.90 10.51 -11.27
CA GLU A 213 2.49 9.62 -10.28
C GLU A 213 2.62 10.33 -8.94
N CYS A 214 2.43 9.58 -7.84
CA CYS A 214 2.47 10.09 -6.48
C CYS A 214 3.46 9.31 -5.63
N ASN A 215 4.39 10.01 -4.94
CA ASN A 215 5.32 9.36 -4.04
C ASN A 215 5.58 10.23 -2.81
N PHE A 216 5.81 9.57 -1.67
CA PHE A 216 6.34 10.21 -0.47
C PHE A 216 7.51 9.43 0.09
N TYR A 217 8.63 10.09 0.35
CA TYR A 217 9.83 9.47 0.88
C TYR A 217 10.29 10.13 2.18
N SER A 218 9.94 9.54 3.32
CA SER A 218 10.39 10.01 4.64
C SER A 218 11.86 9.72 4.92
N GLY A 219 12.46 8.73 4.22
CA GLY A 219 13.85 8.32 4.36
C GLY A 219 14.54 8.07 3.03
N GLY A 220 15.87 8.05 3.05
CA GLY A 220 16.72 7.82 1.88
C GLY A 220 16.73 6.35 1.42
N GLY A 221 17.30 6.10 0.24
CA GLY A 221 17.49 4.78 -0.33
C GLY A 221 17.71 4.80 -1.84
N SER A 222 18.15 3.68 -2.42
CA SER A 222 18.41 3.55 -3.86
C SER A 222 17.18 3.80 -4.72
N LYS A 223 16.01 3.41 -4.21
CA LYS A 223 14.72 3.57 -4.91
C LYS A 223 14.43 5.01 -5.33
N LEU A 224 14.85 6.02 -4.54
CA LEU A 224 14.65 7.42 -4.89
C LEU A 224 15.37 7.79 -6.19
N ASN A 225 16.63 7.33 -6.33
CA ASN A 225 17.42 7.57 -7.51
C ASN A 225 16.83 6.88 -8.76
N GLU A 226 16.33 5.66 -8.60
CA GLU A 226 15.67 4.91 -9.67
C GLU A 226 14.37 5.62 -10.10
N THR A 227 13.56 6.06 -9.13
CA THR A 227 12.30 6.79 -9.40
C THR A 227 12.57 8.09 -10.15
N ALA A 228 13.52 8.93 -9.68
CA ALA A 228 13.84 10.20 -10.32
C ALA A 228 14.30 9.99 -11.78
N ARG A 229 15.19 9.02 -12.03
CA ARG A 229 15.64 8.69 -13.39
C ARG A 229 14.53 8.20 -14.28
N SER A 230 13.69 7.28 -13.77
CA SER A 230 12.55 6.74 -14.51
C SER A 230 11.58 7.85 -14.95
N TYR A 231 11.28 8.80 -14.04
CA TYR A 231 10.34 9.88 -14.36
C TYR A 231 10.98 11.00 -15.22
N LYS A 232 12.30 11.17 -15.15
CA LYS A 232 13.04 11.98 -16.12
C LYS A 232 12.90 11.41 -17.54
N THR A 233 13.12 10.10 -17.70
CA THR A 233 12.93 9.40 -18.99
C THR A 233 11.49 9.52 -19.48
N LEU A 234 10.51 9.23 -18.63
CA LEU A 234 9.08 9.35 -18.96
C LEU A 234 8.71 10.78 -19.40
N THR A 235 9.30 11.79 -18.77
CA THR A 235 9.12 13.19 -19.15
C THR A 235 9.65 13.44 -20.56
N GLU A 236 10.84 12.93 -20.87
CA GLU A 236 11.48 13.11 -22.18
C GLU A 236 10.69 12.41 -23.29
N GLU A 237 10.22 11.19 -23.05
CA GLU A 237 9.39 10.41 -23.98
C GLU A 237 8.01 11.02 -24.23
N SER A 238 7.44 11.69 -23.23
CA SER A 238 6.12 12.32 -23.31
C SER A 238 6.10 13.70 -23.96
N LYS A 239 7.25 14.37 -24.15
CA LYS A 239 7.34 15.76 -24.66
C LYS A 239 6.65 15.96 -26.01
N ASP A 240 6.76 14.97 -26.90
CA ASP A 240 6.27 15.07 -28.26
C ASP A 240 4.83 14.52 -28.42
N ILE A 241 4.19 14.11 -27.33
CA ILE A 241 2.81 13.59 -27.36
C ILE A 241 1.83 14.77 -27.23
N THR A 242 1.22 15.12 -28.36
CA THR A 242 0.26 16.23 -28.41
C THR A 242 -0.97 15.94 -27.52
N GLY A 243 -1.34 16.88 -26.66
CA GLY A 243 -2.49 16.75 -25.75
C GLY A 243 -2.24 15.92 -24.52
N PHE A 244 -1.01 15.47 -24.27
CA PHE A 244 -0.61 14.72 -23.07
C PHE A 244 0.49 15.43 -22.30
N GLN A 245 0.43 15.36 -20.97
CA GLN A 245 1.50 15.83 -20.08
C GLN A 245 1.65 14.88 -18.88
N PHE A 246 2.90 14.57 -18.56
CA PHE A 246 3.24 13.86 -17.33
C PHE A 246 3.31 14.84 -16.16
N VAL A 247 2.78 14.43 -15.00
CA VAL A 247 2.83 15.18 -13.74
C VAL A 247 3.38 14.27 -12.65
N TRP A 248 4.26 14.82 -11.84
CA TRP A 248 4.79 14.10 -10.70
C TRP A 248 4.54 14.87 -9.41
N PHE A 249 3.76 14.26 -8.51
CA PHE A 249 3.55 14.75 -7.15
C PHE A 249 4.48 13.97 -6.20
N THR A 250 5.48 14.64 -5.64
CA THR A 250 6.41 13.98 -4.73
C THR A 250 6.73 14.88 -3.55
N ASP A 251 6.93 14.28 -2.38
CA ASP A 251 7.32 14.99 -1.18
C ASP A 251 8.15 14.07 -0.26
N GLY A 252 8.69 14.65 0.82
CA GLY A 252 9.42 13.95 1.86
C GLY A 252 10.91 14.29 1.91
N ILE A 253 11.40 14.50 3.13
CA ILE A 253 12.82 14.88 3.39
C ILE A 253 13.83 13.81 2.93
N GLY A 254 13.39 12.58 2.65
CA GLY A 254 14.23 11.51 2.09
C GLY A 254 14.93 11.93 0.79
N TRP A 255 14.34 12.86 0.03
CA TRP A 255 14.92 13.41 -1.20
C TRP A 255 16.27 14.12 -1.01
N ASN A 256 16.59 14.57 0.21
CA ASN A 256 17.92 15.12 0.51
C ASN A 256 19.05 14.11 0.22
N SER A 257 18.77 12.79 0.33
CA SER A 257 19.74 11.73 0.02
C SER A 257 19.91 11.45 -1.48
N ALA A 258 18.97 11.90 -2.32
CA ALA A 258 18.97 11.73 -3.77
C ALA A 258 18.85 13.06 -4.52
N LYS A 259 19.31 14.15 -3.88
CA LYS A 259 19.16 15.52 -4.32
C LYS A 259 19.58 15.73 -5.79
N HIS A 260 20.72 15.21 -6.18
CA HIS A 260 21.26 15.40 -7.55
C HIS A 260 20.32 14.84 -8.64
N ASN A 261 19.84 13.59 -8.50
CA ASN A 261 18.94 13.00 -9.48
C ASN A 261 17.56 13.69 -9.50
N LEU A 262 17.09 14.16 -8.34
CA LEU A 262 15.86 14.94 -8.27
C LEU A 262 15.98 16.28 -8.95
N GLU A 263 17.11 16.99 -8.76
CA GLU A 263 17.42 18.28 -9.41
C GLU A 263 17.44 18.14 -10.94
N GLU A 264 18.11 17.12 -11.46
CA GLU A 264 18.10 16.84 -12.90
C GLU A 264 16.69 16.60 -13.46
N THR A 265 15.79 15.99 -12.67
CA THR A 265 14.40 15.79 -13.08
C THR A 265 13.59 17.08 -12.95
N PHE A 266 13.83 17.86 -11.91
CA PHE A 266 13.21 19.17 -11.69
C PHE A 266 13.49 20.15 -12.85
N ASP A 267 14.70 20.11 -13.41
CA ASP A 267 15.10 20.98 -14.53
C ASP A 267 14.38 20.63 -15.84
N VAL A 268 13.91 19.40 -16.02
CA VAL A 268 13.28 18.94 -17.27
C VAL A 268 11.76 18.75 -17.15
N LEU A 269 11.23 18.44 -15.95
CA LEU A 269 9.82 18.22 -15.68
C LEU A 269 9.17 19.47 -15.07
N ASN A 270 8.50 20.26 -15.90
CA ASN A 270 7.81 21.46 -15.45
C ASN A 270 6.66 21.18 -14.46
N ASN A 271 6.02 20.01 -14.59
CA ASN A 271 4.90 19.59 -13.74
C ASN A 271 5.37 18.68 -12.59
N LEU A 272 6.46 19.03 -11.94
CA LEU A 272 6.93 18.41 -10.71
C LEU A 272 6.51 19.28 -9.52
N TYR A 273 5.69 18.73 -8.62
CA TYR A 273 5.07 19.43 -7.51
C TYR A 273 5.27 18.69 -6.19
N ASN A 274 5.45 19.45 -5.11
CA ASN A 274 5.38 18.93 -3.74
C ASN A 274 4.08 19.37 -3.06
N LEU A 275 3.88 19.00 -1.80
CA LEU A 275 2.66 19.35 -1.05
C LEU A 275 2.49 20.85 -0.84
N GLN A 276 3.58 21.60 -0.71
CA GLN A 276 3.51 23.05 -0.64
C GLN A 276 3.00 23.68 -1.96
N ASP A 277 3.38 23.11 -3.10
CA ASP A 277 2.84 23.53 -4.40
C ASP A 277 1.33 23.24 -4.50
N LEU A 278 0.88 22.09 -3.97
CA LEU A 278 -0.54 21.73 -3.91
C LEU A 278 -1.32 22.70 -3.02
N GLU A 279 -0.77 23.03 -1.85
CA GLU A 279 -1.31 24.03 -0.93
C GLU A 279 -1.44 25.42 -1.60
N ASN A 280 -0.50 25.76 -2.50
CA ASN A 280 -0.47 27.00 -3.26
C ASN A 280 -1.31 27.00 -4.55
N GLY A 281 -2.08 25.92 -4.83
CA GLY A 281 -3.02 25.87 -5.95
C GLY A 281 -2.43 25.42 -7.27
N SER A 282 -1.40 24.58 -7.28
CA SER A 282 -0.81 24.05 -8.52
C SER A 282 -1.81 23.23 -9.35
N ILE A 283 -2.68 22.42 -8.72
CA ILE A 283 -3.72 21.65 -9.42
C ILE A 283 -4.75 22.60 -10.03
N GLU A 284 -5.21 23.58 -9.27
CA GLU A 284 -6.15 24.61 -9.74
C GLU A 284 -5.58 25.33 -10.97
N THR A 285 -4.28 25.62 -10.99
CA THR A 285 -3.60 26.22 -12.15
C THR A 285 -3.64 25.29 -13.37
N LEU A 286 -3.44 23.97 -13.20
CA LEU A 286 -3.54 22.98 -14.28
C LEU A 286 -4.99 22.82 -14.79
N VAL A 287 -5.97 22.99 -13.89
CA VAL A 287 -7.41 22.81 -14.15
C VAL A 287 -8.11 24.11 -14.58
N ASP A 288 -7.73 25.29 -14.07
CA ASP A 288 -8.45 26.58 -14.26
C ASP A 288 -8.40 27.12 -15.68
N SER A 289 -7.43 26.69 -16.46
CA SER A 289 -7.53 26.85 -17.91
C SER A 289 -8.66 25.98 -18.50
N ALA A 290 -9.31 25.10 -17.73
CA ALA A 290 -10.43 24.24 -18.10
C ALA A 290 -11.83 24.86 -17.91
N LYS A 291 -11.94 26.06 -17.37
CA LYS A 291 -13.25 26.79 -17.35
C LYS A 291 -13.83 26.99 -18.74
N TYR A 292 -13.00 26.81 -19.78
CA TYR A 292 -13.45 26.84 -21.19
C TYR A 292 -14.12 25.54 -21.68
N ILE A 293 -13.96 24.41 -21.00
CA ILE A 293 -14.50 23.11 -21.46
C ILE A 293 -15.98 22.91 -21.07
N LYS A 294 -16.52 23.66 -20.11
CA LYS A 294 -17.94 23.57 -19.74
C LYS A 294 -18.92 23.87 -20.88
N HIS A 295 -18.47 24.50 -21.96
CA HIS A 295 -19.25 24.79 -23.16
C HIS A 295 -19.11 23.75 -24.30
N LEU A 296 -18.28 22.69 -24.12
CA LEU A 296 -18.09 21.66 -25.16
C LEU A 296 -18.69 20.31 -24.77
N VAL A 297 -19.29 20.17 -23.58
CA VAL A 297 -19.87 18.90 -23.08
C VAL A 297 -21.40 19.04 -22.82
N GLU A 298 -22.02 20.20 -23.08
CA GLU A 298 -23.43 20.39 -23.27
C GLU A 298 -23.73 20.41 -24.81
#